data_9299d439e0a0bd8bc7f4e1baa190afdb
#
_entry.id   9299d439e0a0bd8bc7f4e1baa190afdb
#
_cell.length_a   1.000
_cell.length_b   1.000
_cell.length_c   1.000
_cell.angle_alpha   90.00
_cell.angle_beta   90.00
_cell.angle_gamma   90.00
#
_symmetry.space_group_name_H-M   'P 1'
#
loop_
_entity.id
_entity.type
_entity.pdbx_description
1 polymer ?
#
loop_
_entity_poly.entity_id
_entity_poly.type
_entity_poly.pdbx_seq_one_letter_code
_entity_poly.pdbx_strand_id
1 'polypeptide(L)'
;MSKTNIKHVLLKNFLKCVVLTPFAISFINPNALKSGLEFQWDNKDNFKRLNWYQTDNKKMARNKVFLFLRKSDRKTGLLKVDLKVPKTFFSKIKEEKVNLCKVQIGGFSKRTKCLVNIPAEIELDKEQNTINIFPSSPIPSSKDNYAIVLKVTNPNRGG
;
A
#
# COMPACT_ATOMS: atom_id res chain seq x y z
N MET A 1 52.53 2.71 -42.86
CA MET A 1 53.67 1.93 -42.32
C MET A 1 53.36 1.82 -40.83
N SER A 2 53.19 0.73 -40.16
CA SER A 2 53.75 -0.58 -40.18
C SER A 2 52.72 -1.53 -39.55
N LYS A 3 52.57 -2.71 -40.14
CA LYS A 3 51.84 -3.87 -39.67
C LYS A 3 52.57 -4.54 -38.51
N THR A 4 51.89 -5.08 -37.52
CA THR A 4 52.38 -6.27 -36.85
C THR A 4 51.23 -7.16 -36.37
N ASN A 5 51.18 -8.32 -36.99
CA ASN A 5 50.47 -9.52 -36.60
C ASN A 5 51.15 -10.16 -35.37
N ILE A 6 50.38 -10.68 -34.44
CA ILE A 6 50.79 -11.81 -33.57
C ILE A 6 49.58 -12.64 -33.21
N LYS A 7 49.38 -13.72 -33.89
CA LYS A 7 49.58 -15.13 -33.57
C LYS A 7 48.66 -15.72 -32.49
N HIS A 8 47.77 -16.57 -33.01
CA HIS A 8 47.13 -17.69 -32.34
C HIS A 8 48.07 -18.44 -31.41
N VAL A 9 47.62 -18.70 -30.20
CA VAL A 9 48.05 -19.82 -29.40
C VAL A 9 46.84 -20.67 -29.03
N LEU A 10 46.75 -21.77 -29.75
CA LEU A 10 45.96 -22.95 -29.39
C LEU A 10 46.56 -23.55 -28.12
N LEU A 11 45.78 -23.70 -27.07
CA LEU A 11 46.11 -24.65 -26.04
C LEU A 11 44.93 -25.63 -25.86
N LYS A 12 45.24 -26.86 -26.22
CA LYS A 12 44.40 -28.03 -26.18
C LYS A 12 44.14 -28.51 -24.72
N ASN A 13 42.96 -29.00 -24.52
CA ASN A 13 42.58 -30.12 -23.68
C ASN A 13 42.94 -30.07 -22.19
N PHE A 14 41.92 -29.88 -21.38
CA PHE A 14 41.69 -30.77 -20.22
C PHE A 14 40.20 -30.98 -20.01
N LEU A 15 39.77 -32.10 -20.51
CA LEU A 15 38.47 -32.70 -20.25
C LEU A 15 38.49 -33.21 -18.80
N LYS A 16 37.91 -32.48 -17.87
CA LYS A 16 37.52 -33.01 -16.56
C LYS A 16 36.01 -32.88 -16.44
N CYS A 17 35.36 -34.03 -16.59
CA CYS A 17 33.98 -34.21 -16.22
C CYS A 17 33.82 -33.88 -14.73
N VAL A 18 33.32 -32.69 -14.42
CA VAL A 18 32.71 -32.38 -13.14
C VAL A 18 31.23 -32.69 -13.29
N VAL A 19 30.83 -33.83 -12.76
CA VAL A 19 29.41 -34.18 -12.60
C VAL A 19 28.85 -33.19 -11.58
N LEU A 20 28.30 -32.09 -12.08
CA LEU A 20 27.49 -31.20 -11.31
C LEU A 20 26.12 -31.83 -11.12
N THR A 21 25.92 -32.50 -10.00
CA THR A 21 24.59 -32.82 -9.50
C THR A 21 23.79 -31.53 -9.41
N PRO A 22 22.62 -31.41 -10.05
CA PRO A 22 21.75 -30.27 -9.83
C PRO A 22 21.18 -30.40 -8.41
N PHE A 23 21.74 -29.64 -7.48
CA PHE A 23 21.03 -29.31 -6.25
C PHE A 23 19.76 -28.54 -6.68
N ALA A 24 18.66 -29.26 -6.75
CA ALA A 24 17.35 -28.65 -6.84
C ALA A 24 17.14 -27.85 -5.53
N ILE A 25 17.59 -26.61 -5.53
CA ILE A 25 17.16 -25.64 -4.53
C ILE A 25 15.68 -25.41 -4.83
N SER A 26 14.85 -26.17 -4.15
CA SER A 26 13.43 -25.85 -4.03
C SER A 26 13.35 -24.46 -3.43
N PHE A 27 13.17 -23.46 -4.28
CA PHE A 27 12.72 -22.14 -3.84
C PHE A 27 11.33 -22.38 -3.23
N ILE A 28 11.31 -22.64 -1.95
CA ILE A 28 10.12 -22.48 -1.14
C ILE A 28 9.79 -21.01 -1.28
N ASN A 29 8.88 -20.69 -2.21
CA ASN A 29 8.22 -19.40 -2.22
C ASN A 29 7.55 -19.29 -0.86
N PRO A 30 8.00 -18.38 0.02
CA PRO A 30 7.23 -18.02 1.18
C PRO A 30 6.10 -17.11 0.66
N ASN A 31 5.12 -17.70 0.00
CA ASN A 31 3.79 -17.12 -0.06
C ASN A 31 3.29 -17.16 1.39
N ALA A 32 3.92 -16.32 2.22
CA ALA A 32 3.37 -15.94 3.49
C ALA A 32 1.96 -15.49 3.18
N LEU A 33 0.99 -16.29 3.61
CA LEU A 33 -0.42 -15.97 3.61
C LEU A 33 -0.54 -14.64 4.36
N LYS A 34 -0.40 -13.53 3.63
CA LYS A 34 -0.74 -12.21 4.12
C LYS A 34 -2.25 -12.19 4.29
N SER A 35 -2.74 -12.71 5.40
CA SER A 35 -4.11 -12.53 5.83
C SER A 35 -4.29 -11.09 6.28
N GLY A 36 -4.38 -10.18 5.33
CA GLY A 36 -4.57 -8.76 5.55
C GLY A 36 -5.18 -8.13 4.31
N LEU A 37 -5.91 -7.04 4.51
CA LEU A 37 -6.34 -6.17 3.41
C LEU A 37 -5.09 -5.53 2.82
N GLU A 38 -4.60 -6.04 1.69
CA GLU A 38 -3.51 -5.44 0.96
C GLU A 38 -4.09 -4.39 0.01
N PHE A 39 -3.85 -3.12 0.31
CA PHE A 39 -4.17 -2.02 -0.59
C PHE A 39 -3.03 -1.87 -1.59
N GLN A 40 -3.09 -2.61 -2.70
CA GLN A 40 -2.19 -2.38 -3.83
C GLN A 40 -2.73 -1.20 -4.63
N TRP A 41 -1.95 -0.12 -4.66
CA TRP A 41 -2.24 1.08 -5.44
C TRP A 41 -1.36 1.05 -6.67
N ASP A 42 -1.97 0.99 -7.85
CA ASP A 42 -1.24 1.13 -9.09
C ASP A 42 -0.92 2.62 -9.33
N ASN A 43 0.36 2.93 -9.59
CA ASN A 43 0.80 4.31 -9.83
C ASN A 43 0.45 4.83 -11.23
N LYS A 44 -0.23 4.04 -12.07
CA LYS A 44 -0.54 4.40 -13.46
C LYS A 44 -1.42 5.62 -13.60
N ASP A 45 -2.22 5.94 -12.58
CA ASP A 45 -3.24 6.99 -12.63
C ASP A 45 -2.86 8.24 -11.81
N ASN A 46 -1.58 8.51 -11.58
CA ASN A 46 -1.10 9.63 -10.73
C ASN A 46 -1.57 9.58 -9.25
N PHE A 47 -2.10 8.47 -8.80
CA PHE A 47 -2.45 8.30 -7.39
C PHE A 47 -1.22 8.00 -6.55
N LYS A 48 -1.09 8.69 -5.42
CA LYS A 48 -0.03 8.43 -4.46
C LYS A 48 -0.43 7.33 -3.50
N ARG A 49 0.44 6.33 -3.32
CA ARG A 49 0.25 5.28 -2.30
C ARG A 49 0.27 5.90 -0.90
N LEU A 50 -0.76 5.64 -0.10
CA LEU A 50 -0.84 6.05 1.29
C LEU A 50 -0.30 4.95 2.23
N ASN A 51 0.34 5.38 3.32
CA ASN A 51 0.60 4.45 4.41
C ASN A 51 -0.68 4.19 5.18
N TRP A 52 -0.81 2.99 5.68
CA TRP A 52 -2.02 2.57 6.35
C TRP A 52 -1.73 1.76 7.62
N TYR A 53 -2.73 1.66 8.47
CA TYR A 53 -2.74 0.86 9.69
C TYR A 53 -4.14 0.28 9.90
N GLN A 54 -4.24 -0.94 10.37
CA GLN A 54 -5.50 -1.57 10.75
C GLN A 54 -5.49 -1.97 12.23
N THR A 55 -6.66 -1.89 12.86
CA THR A 55 -6.79 -2.17 14.29
C THR A 55 -6.88 -3.65 14.60
N ASP A 56 -7.37 -4.47 13.67
CA ASP A 56 -7.56 -5.90 13.84
C ASP A 56 -7.33 -6.64 12.51
N ASN A 57 -6.68 -7.79 12.57
CA ASN A 57 -6.44 -8.66 11.42
C ASN A 57 -7.19 -9.99 11.49
N LYS A 58 -8.00 -10.21 12.54
CA LYS A 58 -8.78 -11.45 12.70
C LYS A 58 -9.88 -11.53 11.66
N LYS A 59 -10.16 -12.75 11.19
CA LYS A 59 -11.27 -13.01 10.26
C LYS A 59 -12.61 -12.56 10.86
N MET A 60 -13.48 -12.02 10.04
CA MET A 60 -14.83 -11.54 10.40
C MET A 60 -14.87 -10.47 11.50
N ALA A 61 -13.73 -10.00 12.00
CA ALA A 61 -13.67 -8.95 13.00
C ALA A 61 -14.04 -7.59 12.41
N ARG A 62 -14.70 -6.75 13.23
CA ARG A 62 -14.88 -5.33 12.91
C ARG A 62 -13.53 -4.64 12.98
N ASN A 63 -13.13 -3.98 11.91
CA ASN A 63 -11.83 -3.37 11.75
C ASN A 63 -11.95 -1.89 11.40
N LYS A 64 -10.95 -1.11 11.81
CA LYS A 64 -10.74 0.26 11.37
C LYS A 64 -9.44 0.31 10.59
N VAL A 65 -9.53 0.71 9.34
CA VAL A 65 -8.37 0.95 8.49
C VAL A 65 -8.11 2.45 8.46
N PHE A 66 -6.94 2.85 8.90
CA PHE A 66 -6.47 4.24 8.87
C PHE A 66 -5.55 4.44 7.68
N LEU A 67 -5.93 5.27 6.74
CA LEU A 67 -5.12 5.69 5.61
C LEU A 67 -4.54 7.06 5.94
N PHE A 68 -3.22 7.11 6.13
CA PHE A 68 -2.57 8.31 6.66
C PHE A 68 -2.33 9.35 5.58
N LEU A 69 -2.77 10.56 5.86
CA LEU A 69 -2.44 11.79 5.16
C LEU A 69 -1.40 12.56 6.00
N ARG A 70 -0.15 12.12 5.96
CA ARG A 70 0.93 12.73 6.76
C ARG A 70 1.37 14.06 6.15
N LYS A 71 2.09 14.86 6.92
CA LYS A 71 2.71 16.10 6.45
C LYS A 71 3.56 15.88 5.19
N SER A 72 4.36 14.80 5.17
CA SER A 72 5.19 14.43 4.01
C SER A 72 4.38 14.13 2.74
N ASP A 73 3.12 13.78 2.90
CA ASP A 73 2.23 13.40 1.80
C ASP A 73 1.47 14.61 1.23
N ARG A 74 1.50 15.75 1.95
CA ARG A 74 0.77 16.98 1.64
C ARG A 74 1.74 18.16 1.52
N LYS A 75 1.96 18.66 0.31
CA LYS A 75 2.77 19.86 0.06
C LYS A 75 1.97 21.16 0.32
N THR A 76 0.67 21.10 0.03
CA THR A 76 -0.29 22.20 0.15
C THR A 76 -1.49 21.76 0.99
N GLY A 77 -2.39 22.69 1.31
CA GLY A 77 -3.68 22.35 1.90
C GLY A 77 -4.51 21.50 0.95
N LEU A 78 -5.33 20.60 1.48
CA LEU A 78 -6.20 19.71 0.70
C LEU A 78 -7.65 20.17 0.79
N LEU A 79 -8.27 20.42 -0.35
CA LEU A 79 -9.70 20.71 -0.50
C LEU A 79 -10.52 19.47 -0.82
N LYS A 80 -9.89 18.48 -1.45
CA LYS A 80 -10.48 17.22 -1.87
C LYS A 80 -9.47 16.10 -1.72
N VAL A 81 -9.94 14.90 -1.42
CA VAL A 81 -9.15 13.69 -1.45
C VAL A 81 -9.90 12.62 -2.24
N ASP A 82 -9.32 12.16 -3.33
CA ASP A 82 -9.83 11.06 -4.14
C ASP A 82 -9.07 9.78 -3.75
N LEU A 83 -9.79 8.82 -3.20
CA LEU A 83 -9.24 7.57 -2.73
C LEU A 83 -9.68 6.43 -3.64
N LYS A 84 -8.78 5.96 -4.51
CA LYS A 84 -9.03 4.79 -5.35
C LYS A 84 -8.86 3.51 -4.54
N VAL A 85 -9.83 2.62 -4.58
CA VAL A 85 -9.81 1.35 -3.85
C VAL A 85 -10.10 0.17 -4.76
N PRO A 86 -9.58 -1.04 -4.47
CA PRO A 86 -9.88 -2.23 -5.26
C PRO A 86 -11.39 -2.51 -5.30
N LYS A 87 -11.91 -2.94 -6.46
CA LYS A 87 -13.34 -3.21 -6.68
C LYS A 87 -13.94 -4.17 -5.64
N THR A 88 -13.21 -5.21 -5.29
CA THR A 88 -13.62 -6.20 -4.29
C THR A 88 -13.79 -5.62 -2.89
N PHE A 89 -13.06 -4.57 -2.58
CA PHE A 89 -13.14 -3.86 -1.32
C PHE A 89 -14.20 -2.76 -1.36
N PHE A 90 -14.29 -2.05 -2.48
CA PHE A 90 -15.22 -0.94 -2.67
C PHE A 90 -16.69 -1.34 -2.41
N SER A 91 -17.12 -2.51 -2.86
CA SER A 91 -18.49 -3.02 -2.65
C SER A 91 -18.89 -3.16 -1.18
N LYS A 92 -17.94 -3.16 -0.25
CA LYS A 92 -18.17 -3.29 1.20
C LYS A 92 -18.16 -1.96 1.94
N ILE A 93 -17.85 -0.88 1.24
CA ILE A 93 -17.76 0.46 1.83
C ILE A 93 -19.12 1.14 1.71
N LYS A 94 -19.51 1.79 2.78
CA LYS A 94 -20.68 2.67 2.86
C LYS A 94 -20.23 4.04 3.31
N GLU A 95 -20.89 5.09 2.85
CA GLU A 95 -20.52 6.48 3.16
C GLU A 95 -20.43 6.74 4.67
N GLU A 96 -21.43 6.26 5.43
CA GLU A 96 -21.46 6.40 6.88
C GLU A 96 -20.33 5.65 7.62
N LYS A 97 -19.59 4.80 6.90
CA LYS A 97 -18.45 4.05 7.41
C LYS A 97 -17.10 4.70 7.10
N VAL A 98 -17.12 5.81 6.37
CA VAL A 98 -15.92 6.60 6.03
C VAL A 98 -15.88 7.84 6.90
N ASN A 99 -14.76 8.09 7.56
CA ASN A 99 -14.57 9.28 8.37
C ASN A 99 -13.21 9.92 8.07
N LEU A 100 -13.13 11.23 8.19
CA LEU A 100 -11.88 11.99 8.15
C LEU A 100 -11.56 12.50 9.55
N CYS A 101 -10.32 12.37 10.00
CA CYS A 101 -9.96 12.87 11.32
C CYS A 101 -8.49 13.35 11.39
N LYS A 102 -8.22 14.26 12.33
CA LYS A 102 -6.87 14.48 12.85
C LYS A 102 -6.48 13.28 13.68
N VAL A 103 -5.32 12.68 13.41
CA VAL A 103 -4.93 11.39 13.97
C VAL A 103 -3.63 11.49 14.79
N GLN A 104 -3.62 10.79 15.91
CA GLN A 104 -2.38 10.42 16.59
C GLN A 104 -1.92 9.09 16.01
N ILE A 105 -0.77 9.11 15.32
CA ILE A 105 -0.16 7.87 14.83
C ILE A 105 0.44 7.13 16.02
N GLY A 106 0.13 5.86 16.12
CA GLY A 106 0.63 5.00 17.17
C GLY A 106 2.10 4.62 16.99
N GLY A 107 2.64 3.99 18.00
CA GLY A 107 3.99 3.44 18.04
C GLY A 107 4.05 2.34 19.10
N PHE A 108 5.24 2.08 19.63
CA PHE A 108 5.46 1.00 20.59
C PHE A 108 4.56 1.09 21.84
N SER A 109 4.35 2.30 22.40
CA SER A 109 3.60 2.51 23.65
C SER A 109 2.26 3.22 23.47
N LYS A 110 1.89 3.62 22.27
CA LYS A 110 0.67 4.39 22.00
C LYS A 110 -0.12 3.79 20.85
N ARG A 111 -1.45 3.73 20.99
CA ARG A 111 -2.33 3.25 19.91
C ARG A 111 -2.65 4.37 18.93
N THR A 112 -2.81 4.00 17.66
CA THR A 112 -3.36 4.91 16.64
C THR A 112 -4.82 5.22 16.97
N LYS A 113 -5.16 6.51 17.05
CA LYS A 113 -6.53 6.97 17.33
C LYS A 113 -6.84 8.31 16.68
N CYS A 114 -8.09 8.51 16.31
CA CYS A 114 -8.60 9.83 15.96
C CYS A 114 -8.62 10.73 17.21
N LEU A 115 -8.10 11.93 17.06
CA LEU A 115 -8.14 12.97 18.08
C LEU A 115 -9.36 13.87 17.91
N VAL A 116 -9.58 14.32 16.66
CA VAL A 116 -10.68 15.22 16.30
C VAL A 116 -11.26 14.74 14.96
N ASN A 117 -12.57 14.54 14.89
CA ASN A 117 -13.25 14.27 13.62
C ASN A 117 -13.37 15.58 12.82
N ILE A 118 -13.13 15.47 11.52
CA ILE A 118 -13.28 16.58 10.58
C ILE A 118 -14.54 16.30 9.77
N PRO A 119 -15.53 17.17 9.82
CA PRO A 119 -16.70 17.06 8.97
C PRO A 119 -16.28 17.04 7.50
N ALA A 120 -16.83 16.09 6.76
CA ALA A 120 -16.56 15.94 5.33
C ALA A 120 -17.76 15.30 4.65
N GLU A 121 -18.05 15.76 3.45
CA GLU A 121 -18.97 15.08 2.55
C GLU A 121 -18.25 13.93 1.87
N ILE A 122 -18.91 12.79 1.78
CA ILE A 122 -18.35 11.55 1.23
C ILE A 122 -19.21 11.12 0.05
N GLU A 123 -18.60 10.94 -1.09
CA GLU A 123 -19.26 10.41 -2.29
C GLU A 123 -18.57 9.13 -2.75
N LEU A 124 -19.38 8.13 -3.11
CA LEU A 124 -18.89 6.85 -3.64
C LEU A 124 -19.08 6.78 -5.16
N ASP A 125 -18.02 6.92 -5.91
CA ASP A 125 -18.02 6.70 -7.35
C ASP A 125 -17.82 5.21 -7.65
N LYS A 126 -18.95 4.54 -8.01
CA LYS A 126 -18.97 3.10 -8.30
C LYS A 126 -18.31 2.74 -9.63
N GLU A 127 -18.28 3.65 -10.59
CA GLU A 127 -17.71 3.41 -11.92
C GLU A 127 -16.19 3.37 -11.84
N GLN A 128 -15.61 4.31 -11.12
CA GLN A 128 -14.16 4.44 -10.96
C GLN A 128 -13.61 3.71 -9.73
N ASN A 129 -14.48 3.16 -8.87
CA ASN A 129 -14.13 2.59 -7.55
C ASN A 129 -13.37 3.60 -6.68
N THR A 130 -13.83 4.85 -6.68
CA THR A 130 -13.20 5.97 -6.00
C THR A 130 -14.11 6.50 -4.89
N ILE A 131 -13.51 6.82 -3.76
CA ILE A 131 -14.18 7.51 -2.65
C ILE A 131 -13.71 8.97 -2.71
N ASN A 132 -14.61 9.88 -3.00
CA ASN A 132 -14.35 11.31 -3.00
C ASN A 132 -14.68 11.86 -1.63
N ILE A 133 -13.77 12.61 -1.05
CA ILE A 133 -13.88 13.16 0.31
C ILE A 133 -13.67 14.67 0.22
N PHE A 134 -14.70 15.41 0.60
CA PHE A 134 -14.71 16.87 0.59
C PHE A 134 -14.76 17.39 2.02
N PRO A 135 -13.63 17.75 2.63
CA PRO A 135 -13.61 18.33 3.97
C PRO A 135 -14.40 19.65 4.00
N SER A 136 -15.24 19.87 5.01
CA SER A 136 -16.00 21.11 5.18
C SER A 136 -15.09 22.34 5.37
N SER A 137 -13.85 22.11 5.79
CA SER A 137 -12.79 23.11 5.80
C SER A 137 -11.49 22.52 5.27
N PRO A 138 -10.65 23.29 4.56
CA PRO A 138 -9.41 22.78 3.99
C PRO A 138 -8.53 22.11 5.05
N ILE A 139 -7.99 20.93 4.73
CA ILE A 139 -6.98 20.30 5.59
C ILE A 139 -5.69 21.11 5.43
N PRO A 140 -5.17 21.73 6.48
CA PRO A 140 -4.00 22.59 6.35
C PRO A 140 -2.72 21.79 6.05
N SER A 141 -1.74 22.44 5.42
CA SER A 141 -0.39 21.89 5.22
C SER A 141 0.46 21.86 6.52
N SER A 142 -0.18 21.83 7.67
CA SER A 142 0.44 21.85 8.99
C SER A 142 1.25 20.59 9.30
N LYS A 143 1.95 20.60 10.44
CA LYS A 143 2.70 19.43 10.95
C LYS A 143 1.80 18.29 11.44
N ASP A 144 0.51 18.54 11.56
CA ASP A 144 -0.45 17.55 12.04
C ASP A 144 -0.61 16.37 11.05
N ASN A 145 -0.93 15.22 11.58
CA ASN A 145 -1.28 14.06 10.79
C ASN A 145 -2.80 13.91 10.74
N TYR A 146 -3.29 13.55 9.56
CA TYR A 146 -4.70 13.27 9.33
C TYR A 146 -4.84 11.85 8.80
N ALA A 147 -6.04 11.29 8.89
CA ALA A 147 -6.32 9.98 8.32
C ALA A 147 -7.76 9.90 7.82
N ILE A 148 -7.92 9.18 6.72
CA ILE A 148 -9.20 8.64 6.30
C ILE A 148 -9.37 7.32 7.04
N VAL A 149 -10.49 7.14 7.72
CA VAL A 149 -10.78 5.94 8.51
C VAL A 149 -11.94 5.20 7.88
N LEU A 150 -11.67 3.98 7.43
CA LEU A 150 -12.66 3.07 6.87
C LEU A 150 -13.05 2.06 7.94
N LYS A 151 -14.34 2.01 8.30
CA LYS A 151 -14.89 0.98 9.20
C LYS A 151 -15.39 -0.19 8.36
N VAL A 152 -14.71 -1.30 8.43
CA VAL A 152 -14.98 -2.48 7.59
C VAL A 152 -15.05 -3.75 8.44
N THR A 153 -15.58 -4.81 7.86
CA THR A 153 -15.47 -6.16 8.42
C THR A 153 -14.43 -6.93 7.62
N ASN A 154 -13.50 -7.55 8.32
CA ASN A 154 -12.46 -8.36 7.67
C ASN A 154 -13.12 -9.54 6.92
N PRO A 155 -12.56 -9.98 5.78
CA PRO A 155 -13.09 -11.11 5.04
C PRO A 155 -12.97 -12.42 5.85
N ASN A 156 -13.82 -13.38 5.56
CA ASN A 156 -13.79 -14.71 6.18
C ASN A 156 -12.60 -15.54 5.68
N ARG A 157 -12.23 -15.37 4.41
CA ARG A 157 -11.06 -16.01 3.80
C ARG A 157 -10.00 -14.95 3.55
N GLY A 158 -8.74 -15.29 3.83
CA GLY A 158 -7.64 -14.48 3.35
C GLY A 158 -7.75 -14.40 1.83
N GLY A 159 -7.80 -13.16 1.32
CA GLY A 159 -7.76 -12.90 -0.11
C GLY A 159 -6.36 -13.16 -0.64
#